data_4d694f9958c08d93bf88c408c4dc9338
#
_entry.id   4d694f9958c08d93bf88c408c4dc9338
#
_cell.length_a   1.000
_cell.length_b   1.000
_cell.length_c   1.000
_cell.angle_alpha   90.00
_cell.angle_beta   90.00
_cell.angle_gamma   90.00
#
_symmetry.space_group_name_H-M   'P 1'
#
loop_
_entity.id
_entity.type
_entity.pdbx_description
1 polymer ?
#
loop_
_entity_poly.entity_id
_entity_poly.type
_entity_poly.pdbx_seq_one_letter_code
_entity_poly.pdbx_strand_id
1 'polypeptide(L)'
;MTITIMSDPLILGNSPVVTIHLKHILKNYQLTRQLAPHAKVMAVVKADAYGHGALEVCRVLHEADAFAVARVCEGVSLKSAGIENDIYVLEGFLNEDELQLCRDFNLIPYVHSKYQLDLLDDDYPIWIKINTGMNRLGFTPKQISQSFDQLKRKNILGIASHLANADQPKHPSNESQVDAFYKVVEKLDLSVGLSVDLSFANSDCIMTMPDQHLDWIRPGIMLYGSTAGAVADKRLNHCMTLTAPVIAIRELEAGDEIGYGGSWRALKSCQIAVVGLGYADGYPREMPEGTPVLVQGMRRRLIGRISMDMLFIELEEGDVVVIGERIIFWDETLSIDEIAECAGSIAYTLMTSLTQRVRRKYQFEYQERLEG
;
A
#
# COMPACT_ATOMS: atom_id res chain seq x y z
N MET A 1 2.36 -24.87 -13.68
CA MET A 1 1.63 -25.42 -12.51
C MET A 1 0.36 -24.60 -12.35
N THR A 2 -0.77 -25.14 -12.77
CA THR A 2 -2.05 -24.40 -12.77
C THR A 2 -2.58 -24.41 -11.34
N ILE A 3 -2.44 -23.30 -10.63
CA ILE A 3 -3.08 -23.13 -9.32
C ILE A 3 -4.53 -22.77 -9.59
N THR A 4 -5.39 -23.77 -9.70
CA THR A 4 -6.83 -23.59 -9.63
C THR A 4 -7.19 -23.36 -8.17
N ILE A 5 -7.28 -22.09 -7.76
CA ILE A 5 -7.87 -21.76 -6.45
C ILE A 5 -9.36 -22.10 -6.59
N MET A 6 -9.76 -23.21 -5.95
CA MET A 6 -11.15 -23.65 -5.89
C MET A 6 -12.00 -22.46 -5.41
N SER A 7 -13.04 -22.13 -6.17
CA SER A 7 -14.08 -21.20 -5.75
C SER A 7 -14.66 -21.71 -4.44
N ASP A 8 -14.40 -21.00 -3.34
CA ASP A 8 -14.98 -21.30 -2.04
C ASP A 8 -16.53 -21.28 -2.17
N PRO A 9 -17.22 -22.38 -1.91
CA PRO A 9 -18.68 -22.47 -2.04
C PRO A 9 -19.44 -21.56 -1.07
N LEU A 10 -18.74 -20.86 -0.19
CA LEU A 10 -19.29 -19.87 0.72
C LEU A 10 -19.37 -18.44 0.13
N ILE A 11 -19.17 -18.24 -1.18
CA ILE A 11 -19.52 -16.96 -1.83
C ILE A 11 -21.05 -16.86 -1.91
N LEU A 12 -21.70 -16.83 -0.77
CA LEU A 12 -23.13 -16.59 -0.65
C LEU A 12 -23.39 -15.07 -0.60
N GLY A 13 -23.80 -14.58 -1.72
CA GLY A 13 -24.75 -13.48 -1.97
C GLY A 13 -24.33 -12.07 -1.53
N ASN A 14 -24.13 -11.80 -0.26
CA ASN A 14 -24.22 -10.44 0.30
C ASN A 14 -22.88 -9.76 0.60
N SER A 15 -21.75 -10.44 0.52
CA SER A 15 -20.48 -9.87 0.96
C SER A 15 -19.81 -9.02 -0.11
N PRO A 16 -19.21 -7.87 0.25
CA PRO A 16 -18.29 -7.18 -0.63
C PRO A 16 -17.07 -8.06 -0.93
N VAL A 17 -16.52 -7.88 -2.12
CA VAL A 17 -15.37 -8.63 -2.60
C VAL A 17 -14.33 -7.65 -3.13
N VAL A 18 -13.10 -7.85 -2.71
CA VAL A 18 -11.95 -7.22 -3.33
C VAL A 18 -11.21 -8.26 -4.20
N THR A 19 -11.08 -7.96 -5.48
CA THR A 19 -10.27 -8.75 -6.42
C THR A 19 -8.90 -8.16 -6.52
N ILE A 20 -7.87 -8.96 -6.21
CA ILE A 20 -6.46 -8.59 -6.30
C ILE A 20 -5.88 -9.14 -7.60
N HIS A 21 -5.43 -8.25 -8.46
CA HIS A 21 -4.87 -8.56 -9.77
C HIS A 21 -3.37 -8.80 -9.68
N LEU A 22 -2.95 -10.01 -9.31
CA LEU A 22 -1.56 -10.36 -9.04
C LEU A 22 -0.63 -10.13 -10.26
N LYS A 23 -1.14 -10.32 -11.48
CA LYS A 23 -0.39 -10.03 -12.71
C LYS A 23 -0.09 -8.53 -12.87
N HIS A 24 -0.97 -7.65 -12.40
CA HIS A 24 -0.73 -6.21 -12.41
C HIS A 24 0.37 -5.82 -11.41
N ILE A 25 0.38 -6.44 -10.23
CA ILE A 25 1.47 -6.27 -9.26
C ILE A 25 2.81 -6.69 -9.89
N LEU A 26 2.85 -7.83 -10.58
CA LEU A 26 4.06 -8.29 -11.28
C LEU A 26 4.49 -7.31 -12.39
N LYS A 27 3.57 -6.77 -13.18
CA LYS A 27 3.87 -5.76 -14.20
C LYS A 27 4.43 -4.48 -13.58
N ASN A 28 3.86 -4.01 -12.47
CA ASN A 28 4.35 -2.84 -11.76
C ASN A 28 5.76 -3.08 -11.17
N TYR A 29 6.02 -4.28 -10.68
CA TYR A 29 7.37 -4.69 -10.27
C TYR A 29 8.35 -4.69 -11.47
N GLN A 30 7.95 -5.21 -12.62
CA GLN A 30 8.77 -5.19 -13.84
C GLN A 30 9.06 -3.74 -14.28
N LEU A 31 8.08 -2.84 -14.20
CA LEU A 31 8.30 -1.42 -14.44
C LEU A 31 9.33 -0.84 -13.45
N THR A 32 9.25 -1.20 -12.19
CA THR A 32 10.23 -0.79 -11.17
C THR A 32 11.64 -1.20 -11.57
N ARG A 33 11.83 -2.45 -12.02
CA ARG A 33 13.12 -2.97 -12.51
C ARG A 33 13.61 -2.22 -13.77
N GLN A 34 12.69 -1.83 -14.67
CA GLN A 34 13.03 -1.05 -15.86
C GLN A 34 13.48 0.38 -15.53
N LEU A 35 12.84 1.01 -14.53
CA LEU A 35 13.20 2.38 -14.10
C LEU A 35 14.53 2.42 -13.34
N ALA A 36 14.88 1.36 -12.64
CA ALA A 36 16.09 1.27 -11.83
C ALA A 36 16.88 -0.03 -12.12
N PRO A 37 17.45 -0.20 -13.34
CA PRO A 37 18.01 -1.47 -13.80
C PRO A 37 19.27 -1.91 -13.03
N HIS A 38 19.93 -1.00 -12.35
CA HIS A 38 21.17 -1.28 -11.59
C HIS A 38 20.95 -1.44 -10.10
N ALA A 39 19.78 -1.05 -9.58
CA ALA A 39 19.46 -1.14 -8.18
C ALA A 39 18.81 -2.48 -7.82
N LYS A 40 19.10 -3.00 -6.64
CA LYS A 40 18.34 -4.10 -6.03
C LYS A 40 16.99 -3.59 -5.57
N VAL A 41 15.97 -4.46 -5.59
CA VAL A 41 14.59 -4.11 -5.24
C VAL A 41 14.20 -4.73 -3.92
N MET A 42 13.94 -3.89 -2.93
CA MET A 42 13.33 -4.25 -1.66
C MET A 42 11.83 -3.94 -1.76
N ALA A 43 11.03 -4.92 -2.17
CA ALA A 43 9.58 -4.74 -2.35
C ALA A 43 8.88 -4.55 -1.00
N VAL A 44 8.16 -3.44 -0.82
CA VAL A 44 7.53 -3.09 0.46
C VAL A 44 6.15 -3.73 0.56
N VAL A 45 6.02 -4.71 1.46
CA VAL A 45 4.83 -5.54 1.65
C VAL A 45 4.20 -5.40 3.05
N LYS A 46 4.54 -4.34 3.78
CA LYS A 46 3.95 -4.02 5.10
C LYS A 46 2.45 -3.77 5.01
N ALA A 47 1.76 -3.83 6.15
CA ALA A 47 0.31 -3.65 6.25
C ALA A 47 -0.45 -4.59 5.30
N ASP A 48 -0.10 -5.89 5.36
CA ASP A 48 -0.65 -6.93 4.50
C ASP A 48 -0.53 -6.60 3.00
N ALA A 49 0.69 -6.16 2.58
CA ALA A 49 0.95 -5.66 1.23
C ALA A 49 -0.03 -4.53 0.83
N TYR A 50 -0.18 -3.53 1.69
CA TYR A 50 -1.16 -2.45 1.51
C TYR A 50 -2.59 -2.99 1.31
N GLY A 51 -2.96 -4.01 2.07
CA GLY A 51 -4.27 -4.67 2.00
C GLY A 51 -4.44 -5.67 0.84
N HIS A 52 -3.40 -5.93 0.07
CA HIS A 52 -3.45 -6.84 -1.09
C HIS A 52 -3.15 -8.31 -0.75
N GLY A 53 -2.82 -8.63 0.51
CA GLY A 53 -2.43 -9.98 0.92
C GLY A 53 -0.94 -10.23 0.76
N ALA A 54 -0.16 -10.00 1.83
CA ALA A 54 1.29 -10.02 1.78
C ALA A 54 1.87 -11.35 1.31
N LEU A 55 1.29 -12.47 1.73
CA LEU A 55 1.78 -13.80 1.35
C LEU A 55 1.66 -14.04 -0.16
N GLU A 56 0.49 -13.74 -0.75
CA GLU A 56 0.25 -13.95 -2.18
C GLU A 56 1.08 -12.98 -3.03
N VAL A 57 1.26 -11.74 -2.55
CA VAL A 57 2.14 -10.76 -3.19
C VAL A 57 3.60 -11.22 -3.16
N CYS A 58 4.12 -11.69 -2.01
CA CYS A 58 5.48 -12.22 -1.92
C CYS A 58 5.70 -13.43 -2.84
N ARG A 59 4.72 -14.32 -2.93
CA ARG A 59 4.79 -15.49 -3.85
C ARG A 59 4.90 -15.09 -5.32
N VAL A 60 4.17 -14.05 -5.72
CA VAL A 60 4.24 -13.52 -7.10
C VAL A 60 5.52 -12.75 -7.36
N LEU A 61 6.02 -12.04 -6.36
CA LEU A 61 7.26 -11.26 -6.43
C LEU A 61 8.48 -12.04 -5.92
N HIS A 62 8.49 -13.37 -5.99
CA HIS A 62 9.58 -14.22 -5.48
C HIS A 62 10.96 -13.87 -6.07
N GLU A 63 11.03 -13.24 -7.24
CA GLU A 63 12.26 -12.72 -7.84
C GLU A 63 12.72 -11.36 -7.28
N ALA A 64 11.99 -10.77 -6.33
CA ALA A 64 12.47 -9.56 -5.65
C ALA A 64 13.74 -9.87 -4.85
N ASP A 65 14.69 -8.93 -4.84
CA ASP A 65 15.95 -9.13 -4.12
C ASP A 65 15.71 -9.22 -2.61
N ALA A 66 14.65 -8.55 -2.11
CA ALA A 66 14.20 -8.67 -0.73
C ALA A 66 12.76 -8.14 -0.57
N PHE A 67 12.16 -8.41 0.60
CA PHE A 67 10.92 -7.79 1.04
C PHE A 67 11.16 -6.85 2.22
N ALA A 68 10.28 -5.87 2.39
CA ALA A 68 10.30 -4.99 3.55
C ALA A 68 8.92 -4.91 4.21
N VAL A 69 8.91 -5.10 5.51
CA VAL A 69 7.75 -4.99 6.39
C VAL A 69 7.94 -3.85 7.39
N ALA A 70 6.88 -3.43 8.07
CA ALA A 70 6.99 -2.43 9.13
C ALA A 70 7.50 -3.05 10.43
N ARG A 71 6.86 -4.15 10.87
CA ARG A 71 7.01 -4.75 12.20
C ARG A 71 7.53 -6.17 12.14
N VAL A 72 8.16 -6.60 13.23
CA VAL A 72 8.71 -7.96 13.38
C VAL A 72 7.64 -9.04 13.14
N CYS A 73 6.44 -8.87 13.69
CA CYS A 73 5.36 -9.86 13.54
C CYS A 73 4.94 -10.11 12.08
N GLU A 74 5.00 -9.09 11.20
CA GLU A 74 4.73 -9.25 9.78
C GLU A 74 5.82 -10.13 9.11
N GLY A 75 7.09 -9.87 9.45
CA GLY A 75 8.22 -10.68 8.96
C GLY A 75 8.16 -12.13 9.42
N VAL A 76 7.87 -12.34 10.71
CA VAL A 76 7.67 -13.67 11.29
C VAL A 76 6.56 -14.43 10.56
N SER A 77 5.43 -13.77 10.27
CA SER A 77 4.31 -14.39 9.56
C SER A 77 4.71 -14.85 8.15
N LEU A 78 5.45 -14.02 7.41
CA LEU A 78 5.92 -14.36 6.07
C LEU A 78 6.95 -15.49 6.09
N LYS A 79 7.94 -15.44 6.99
CA LYS A 79 8.93 -16.51 7.14
C LYS A 79 8.29 -17.83 7.55
N SER A 80 7.33 -17.80 8.47
CA SER A 80 6.58 -18.99 8.88
C SER A 80 5.73 -19.58 7.75
N ALA A 81 5.31 -18.77 6.80
CA ALA A 81 4.60 -19.20 5.59
C ALA A 81 5.51 -19.66 4.45
N GLY A 82 6.84 -19.75 4.68
CA GLY A 82 7.82 -20.27 3.75
C GLY A 82 8.39 -19.27 2.74
N ILE A 83 8.33 -17.96 3.01
CA ILE A 83 9.02 -16.97 2.18
C ILE A 83 10.52 -17.02 2.49
N GLU A 84 11.31 -17.37 1.48
CA GLU A 84 12.76 -17.59 1.61
C GLU A 84 13.57 -16.28 1.49
N ASN A 85 13.10 -15.31 0.69
CA ASN A 85 13.76 -14.02 0.48
C ASN A 85 14.11 -13.33 1.80
N ASP A 86 15.16 -12.53 1.81
CA ASP A 86 15.48 -11.65 2.94
C ASP A 86 14.31 -10.71 3.24
N ILE A 87 14.03 -10.52 4.54
CA ILE A 87 12.96 -9.64 5.01
C ILE A 87 13.54 -8.58 5.93
N TYR A 88 13.39 -7.33 5.51
CA TYR A 88 13.83 -6.16 6.24
C TYR A 88 12.69 -5.58 7.09
N VAL A 89 12.97 -5.26 8.36
CA VAL A 89 12.00 -4.67 9.27
C VAL A 89 12.28 -3.17 9.40
N LEU A 90 11.45 -2.34 8.76
CA LEU A 90 11.70 -0.90 8.58
C LEU A 90 11.59 -0.06 9.86
N GLU A 91 10.88 -0.56 10.89
CA GLU A 91 10.76 0.05 12.22
C GLU A 91 11.75 -0.57 13.23
N GLY A 92 12.49 -1.60 12.78
CA GLY A 92 13.39 -2.36 13.64
C GLY A 92 12.63 -3.20 14.66
N PHE A 93 13.12 -3.22 15.90
CA PHE A 93 12.52 -3.97 17.01
C PHE A 93 12.37 -3.05 18.24
N LEU A 94 11.43 -3.37 19.11
CA LEU A 94 11.12 -2.55 20.28
C LEU A 94 11.80 -3.04 21.57
N ASN A 95 12.06 -4.34 21.69
CA ASN A 95 12.60 -4.96 22.89
C ASN A 95 13.44 -6.21 22.56
N GLU A 96 13.99 -6.86 23.57
CA GLU A 96 14.79 -8.07 23.45
C GLU A 96 13.99 -9.24 22.88
N ASP A 97 12.70 -9.38 23.20
CA ASP A 97 11.85 -10.46 22.68
C ASP A 97 11.67 -10.33 21.16
N GLU A 98 11.39 -9.11 20.66
CA GLU A 98 11.32 -8.86 19.22
C GLU A 98 12.68 -9.04 18.52
N LEU A 99 13.79 -8.66 19.17
CA LEU A 99 15.13 -8.91 18.66
C LEU A 99 15.42 -10.43 18.59
N GLN A 100 14.96 -11.21 19.59
CA GLN A 100 15.08 -12.67 19.54
C GLN A 100 14.29 -13.25 18.37
N LEU A 101 13.05 -12.78 18.13
CA LEU A 101 12.30 -13.17 16.94
C LEU A 101 13.02 -12.80 15.63
N CYS A 102 13.67 -11.65 15.57
CA CYS A 102 14.50 -11.30 14.41
C CYS A 102 15.61 -12.34 14.19
N ARG A 103 16.28 -12.81 15.25
CA ARG A 103 17.31 -13.87 15.17
C ARG A 103 16.71 -15.20 14.73
N ASP A 104 15.62 -15.64 15.35
CA ASP A 104 14.99 -16.94 15.09
C ASP A 104 14.48 -17.07 13.64
N PHE A 105 14.03 -15.97 13.07
CA PHE A 105 13.46 -15.91 11.72
C PHE A 105 14.39 -15.26 10.68
N ASN A 106 15.63 -14.94 11.03
CA ASN A 106 16.60 -14.29 10.15
C ASN A 106 16.04 -13.00 9.50
N LEU A 107 15.40 -12.13 10.30
CA LEU A 107 14.92 -10.84 9.84
C LEU A 107 16.02 -9.80 9.99
N ILE A 108 16.11 -8.84 9.06
CA ILE A 108 17.14 -7.80 9.06
C ILE A 108 16.53 -6.48 9.52
N PRO A 109 16.80 -6.01 10.77
CA PRO A 109 16.19 -4.80 11.27
C PRO A 109 16.88 -3.53 10.78
N TYR A 110 16.07 -2.49 10.52
CA TYR A 110 16.54 -1.13 10.44
C TYR A 110 16.72 -0.57 11.85
N VAL A 111 17.93 -0.13 12.17
CA VAL A 111 18.29 0.47 13.47
C VAL A 111 18.25 1.97 13.33
N HIS A 112 17.47 2.62 14.16
CA HIS A 112 17.18 4.05 14.06
C HIS A 112 17.39 4.82 15.36
N SER A 113 17.81 4.13 16.43
CA SER A 113 18.01 4.74 17.75
C SER A 113 19.18 4.08 18.51
N LYS A 114 19.76 4.84 19.43
CA LYS A 114 20.81 4.31 20.33
C LYS A 114 20.29 3.15 21.19
N TYR A 115 19.04 3.20 21.62
CA TYR A 115 18.39 2.13 22.39
C TYR A 115 18.48 0.78 21.66
N GLN A 116 18.08 0.75 20.38
CA GLN A 116 18.19 -0.46 19.56
C GLN A 116 19.65 -0.90 19.37
N LEU A 117 20.54 0.07 19.13
CA LEU A 117 21.95 -0.19 18.92
C LEU A 117 22.61 -0.82 20.16
N ASP A 118 22.16 -0.45 21.36
CA ASP A 118 22.69 -0.97 22.64
C ASP A 118 22.25 -2.41 22.93
N LEU A 119 21.14 -2.87 22.37
CA LEU A 119 20.64 -4.25 22.52
C LEU A 119 21.26 -5.25 21.54
N LEU A 120 21.95 -4.76 20.49
CA LEU A 120 22.46 -5.59 19.41
C LEU A 120 23.83 -6.17 19.74
N ASP A 121 24.03 -7.44 19.38
CA ASP A 121 25.34 -8.05 19.24
C ASP A 121 26.11 -7.40 18.07
N ASP A 122 27.43 -7.49 18.09
CA ASP A 122 28.26 -6.78 17.11
C ASP A 122 28.21 -7.44 15.71
N ASP A 123 27.94 -8.73 15.62
CA ASP A 123 27.91 -9.53 14.39
C ASP A 123 26.54 -9.62 13.72
N TYR A 124 25.45 -9.19 14.40
CA TYR A 124 24.11 -9.29 13.86
C TYR A 124 23.90 -8.31 12.69
N PRO A 125 23.40 -8.80 11.51
CA PRO A 125 23.26 -7.96 10.31
C PRO A 125 22.15 -6.91 10.49
N ILE A 126 22.49 -5.65 10.21
CA ILE A 126 21.56 -4.52 10.38
C ILE A 126 21.68 -3.52 9.24
N TRP A 127 20.64 -2.71 9.10
CA TRP A 127 20.68 -1.45 8.34
C TRP A 127 20.58 -0.25 9.29
N ILE A 128 21.35 0.78 9.02
CA ILE A 128 21.28 2.04 9.77
C ILE A 128 20.32 2.99 9.07
N LYS A 129 19.33 3.49 9.82
CA LYS A 129 18.41 4.52 9.32
C LYS A 129 18.87 5.90 9.78
N ILE A 130 18.96 6.82 8.81
CA ILE A 130 19.37 8.21 9.02
C ILE A 130 18.16 9.13 8.84
N ASN A 131 17.97 10.04 9.79
CA ASN A 131 17.04 11.15 9.67
C ASN A 131 17.71 12.33 8.97
N THR A 132 17.31 12.56 7.74
CA THR A 132 17.82 13.67 6.91
C THR A 132 16.85 14.85 6.83
N GLY A 133 15.71 14.80 7.55
CA GLY A 133 14.76 15.91 7.58
C GLY A 133 13.28 15.51 7.69
N MET A 134 12.93 14.22 7.51
CA MET A 134 11.56 13.76 7.68
C MET A 134 11.10 13.74 9.15
N ASN A 135 12.03 13.66 10.10
CA ASN A 135 11.82 13.72 11.56
C ASN A 135 10.83 12.66 12.10
N ARG A 136 10.82 11.48 11.51
CA ARG A 136 9.98 10.35 11.94
C ARG A 136 10.80 9.30 12.69
N LEU A 137 11.78 8.69 12.02
CA LEU A 137 12.71 7.71 12.58
C LEU A 137 14.10 7.93 11.97
N GLY A 138 15.15 7.52 12.66
CA GLY A 138 16.53 7.57 12.19
C GLY A 138 17.44 8.39 13.10
N PHE A 139 18.73 8.06 13.07
CA PHE A 139 19.75 8.83 13.74
C PHE A 139 19.95 10.19 13.09
N THR A 140 19.99 11.23 13.86
CA THR A 140 20.47 12.54 13.39
C THR A 140 21.99 12.49 13.14
N PRO A 141 22.57 13.41 12.31
CA PRO A 141 24.00 13.49 12.11
C PRO A 141 24.80 13.61 13.41
N LYS A 142 24.24 14.29 14.43
CA LYS A 142 24.84 14.41 15.76
C LYS A 142 24.87 13.06 16.49
N GLN A 143 23.78 12.31 16.48
CA GLN A 143 23.70 10.99 17.13
C GLN A 143 24.61 9.97 16.44
N ILE A 144 24.73 9.99 15.11
CA ILE A 144 25.71 9.18 14.38
C ILE A 144 27.12 9.46 14.90
N SER A 145 27.50 10.74 15.04
CA SER A 145 28.82 11.12 15.58
C SER A 145 29.07 10.64 17.01
N GLN A 146 28.02 10.64 17.84
CA GLN A 146 28.08 10.18 19.23
C GLN A 146 28.13 8.65 19.36
N SER A 147 27.59 7.92 18.40
CA SER A 147 27.55 6.45 18.39
C SER A 147 28.65 5.81 17.53
N PHE A 148 29.60 6.61 17.08
CA PHE A 148 30.55 6.24 16.06
C PHE A 148 31.39 5.00 16.41
N ASP A 149 31.98 4.95 17.61
CA ASP A 149 32.78 3.80 18.08
C ASP A 149 31.96 2.52 18.24
N GLN A 150 30.66 2.66 18.51
CA GLN A 150 29.75 1.52 18.61
C GLN A 150 29.37 1.03 17.19
N LEU A 151 29.06 1.93 16.27
CA LEU A 151 28.73 1.60 14.88
C LEU A 151 29.87 0.87 14.16
N LYS A 152 31.14 1.23 14.44
CA LYS A 152 32.31 0.56 13.87
C LYS A 152 32.39 -0.94 14.13
N ARG A 153 31.79 -1.39 15.23
CA ARG A 153 31.83 -2.80 15.63
C ARG A 153 30.66 -3.61 15.09
N LYS A 154 29.62 -2.94 14.55
CA LYS A 154 28.40 -3.60 14.08
C LYS A 154 28.54 -4.11 12.64
N ASN A 155 27.85 -5.21 12.35
CA ASN A 155 27.72 -5.75 11.01
C ASN A 155 26.66 -4.93 10.23
N ILE A 156 27.06 -3.79 9.68
CA ILE A 156 26.21 -2.87 8.94
C ILE A 156 26.19 -3.29 7.47
N LEU A 157 25.04 -3.78 6.97
CA LEU A 157 24.84 -4.13 5.58
C LEU A 157 24.53 -2.91 4.70
N GLY A 158 23.87 -1.90 5.28
CA GLY A 158 23.49 -0.72 4.51
C GLY A 158 23.03 0.45 5.35
N ILE A 159 22.91 1.58 4.67
CA ILE A 159 22.46 2.86 5.22
C ILE A 159 21.26 3.34 4.42
N ALA A 160 20.19 3.74 5.11
CA ALA A 160 19.00 4.24 4.46
C ALA A 160 18.47 5.54 5.06
N SER A 161 17.81 6.32 4.20
CA SER A 161 16.97 7.43 4.63
C SER A 161 15.64 7.41 3.88
N HIS A 162 14.82 8.47 4.01
CA HIS A 162 13.52 8.57 3.36
C HIS A 162 13.18 10.02 3.03
N LEU A 163 12.80 10.27 1.78
CA LEU A 163 12.34 11.58 1.34
C LEU A 163 10.96 11.90 1.91
N ALA A 164 10.80 13.12 2.40
CA ALA A 164 9.52 13.60 2.93
C ALA A 164 8.55 14.06 1.83
N ASN A 165 9.10 14.59 0.72
CA ASN A 165 8.32 15.23 -0.35
C ASN A 165 8.75 14.72 -1.74
N ALA A 166 8.97 13.40 -1.89
CA ALA A 166 9.34 12.82 -3.18
C ALA A 166 8.21 12.92 -4.22
N ASP A 167 6.95 13.00 -3.77
CA ASP A 167 5.76 13.27 -4.57
C ASP A 167 5.78 14.66 -5.22
N GLN A 168 6.64 15.57 -4.71
CA GLN A 168 6.89 16.90 -5.26
C GLN A 168 8.38 17.01 -5.62
N PRO A 169 8.83 16.51 -6.78
CA PRO A 169 10.26 16.36 -7.12
C PRO A 169 11.08 17.65 -7.02
N LYS A 170 10.43 18.82 -7.25
CA LYS A 170 11.06 20.14 -7.17
C LYS A 170 11.00 20.78 -5.79
N HIS A 171 10.49 20.08 -4.78
CA HIS A 171 10.42 20.62 -3.43
C HIS A 171 11.84 20.81 -2.85
N PRO A 172 12.18 22.02 -2.32
CA PRO A 172 13.57 22.31 -1.87
C PRO A 172 14.11 21.38 -0.80
N SER A 173 13.23 20.77 0.01
CA SER A 173 13.66 19.80 1.03
C SER A 173 14.28 18.54 0.46
N ASN A 174 13.96 18.16 -0.78
CA ASN A 174 14.52 16.94 -1.39
C ASN A 174 16.03 17.07 -1.55
N GLU A 175 16.50 18.19 -2.13
CA GLU A 175 17.93 18.49 -2.28
C GLU A 175 18.62 18.54 -0.91
N SER A 176 18.02 19.26 0.05
CA SER A 176 18.57 19.36 1.41
C SER A 176 18.68 18.01 2.11
N GLN A 177 17.70 17.10 1.90
CA GLN A 177 17.73 15.74 2.45
C GLN A 177 18.81 14.87 1.79
N VAL A 178 18.95 14.98 0.47
CA VAL A 178 19.98 14.29 -0.30
C VAL A 178 21.39 14.72 0.17
N ASP A 179 21.63 16.03 0.27
CA ASP A 179 22.89 16.58 0.77
C ASP A 179 23.23 16.11 2.20
N ALA A 180 22.21 16.13 3.07
CA ALA A 180 22.39 15.67 4.45
C ALA A 180 22.72 14.17 4.50
N PHE A 181 22.13 13.36 3.61
CA PHE A 181 22.39 11.92 3.51
C PHE A 181 23.85 11.67 3.12
N TYR A 182 24.31 12.25 2.01
CA TYR A 182 25.68 12.05 1.54
C TYR A 182 26.73 12.53 2.52
N LYS A 183 26.51 13.65 3.20
CA LYS A 183 27.42 14.13 4.26
C LYS A 183 27.59 13.13 5.41
N VAL A 184 26.53 12.42 5.77
CA VAL A 184 26.61 11.38 6.81
C VAL A 184 27.30 10.13 6.29
N VAL A 185 26.96 9.69 5.06
CA VAL A 185 27.58 8.53 4.40
C VAL A 185 29.08 8.75 4.26
N GLU A 186 29.51 9.89 3.70
CA GLU A 186 30.93 10.26 3.56
C GLU A 186 31.66 10.22 4.91
N LYS A 187 31.06 10.77 5.94
CA LYS A 187 31.64 10.76 7.28
C LYS A 187 31.78 9.34 7.83
N LEU A 188 30.84 8.45 7.59
CA LEU A 188 30.90 7.05 8.00
C LEU A 188 31.97 6.30 7.20
N ASP A 189 32.02 6.47 5.88
CA ASP A 189 33.00 5.83 5.00
C ASP A 189 34.45 6.24 5.36
N LEU A 190 34.75 7.53 5.38
CA LEU A 190 36.08 8.07 5.71
C LEU A 190 36.60 7.63 7.09
N SER A 191 35.70 7.38 8.00
CA SER A 191 36.09 7.16 9.40
C SER A 191 36.03 5.69 9.82
N VAL A 192 35.28 4.84 9.10
CA VAL A 192 35.04 3.43 9.45
C VAL A 192 35.52 2.49 8.35
N GLY A 193 35.74 2.99 7.11
CA GLY A 193 36.07 2.17 5.94
C GLY A 193 34.89 1.25 5.54
N LEU A 194 33.65 1.66 5.81
CA LEU A 194 32.45 0.89 5.51
C LEU A 194 32.08 1.08 4.04
N SER A 195 32.29 0.04 3.24
CA SER A 195 31.63 -0.09 1.95
C SER A 195 30.31 -0.80 2.17
N VAL A 196 29.21 -0.06 2.25
CA VAL A 196 27.86 -0.57 2.55
C VAL A 196 26.86 -0.14 1.50
N ASP A 197 25.81 -0.92 1.30
CA ASP A 197 24.74 -0.59 0.36
C ASP A 197 23.94 0.66 0.83
N LEU A 198 23.53 1.49 -0.12
CA LEU A 198 22.79 2.72 0.15
C LEU A 198 21.36 2.63 -0.38
N SER A 199 20.41 3.19 0.37
CA SER A 199 19.00 3.21 -0.04
C SER A 199 18.30 4.51 0.35
N PHE A 200 17.75 5.19 -0.65
CA PHE A 200 17.02 6.44 -0.44
C PHE A 200 15.63 6.44 -1.07
N ALA A 201 15.48 5.82 -2.25
CA ALA A 201 14.32 5.92 -3.11
C ALA A 201 13.10 5.14 -2.57
N ASN A 202 11.98 5.86 -2.36
CA ASN A 202 10.62 5.34 -2.27
C ASN A 202 9.96 5.34 -3.67
N SER A 203 8.69 4.99 -3.78
CA SER A 203 7.96 4.89 -5.06
C SER A 203 8.06 6.16 -5.91
N ASP A 204 7.81 7.33 -5.34
CA ASP A 204 7.81 8.59 -6.08
C ASP A 204 9.23 8.97 -6.52
N CYS A 205 10.22 8.75 -5.66
CA CYS A 205 11.63 8.94 -6.01
C CYS A 205 12.07 8.01 -7.14
N ILE A 206 11.63 6.74 -7.14
CA ILE A 206 11.92 5.78 -8.22
C ILE A 206 11.40 6.31 -9.56
N MET A 207 10.22 6.91 -9.56
CA MET A 207 9.56 7.38 -10.77
C MET A 207 10.09 8.73 -11.28
N THR A 208 10.64 9.58 -10.42
CA THR A 208 10.91 10.99 -10.72
C THR A 208 12.35 11.44 -10.50
N MET A 209 13.16 10.68 -9.76
CA MET A 209 14.52 11.08 -9.35
C MET A 209 15.54 9.94 -9.59
N PRO A 210 15.83 9.56 -10.85
CA PRO A 210 16.65 8.39 -11.18
C PRO A 210 18.06 8.43 -10.57
N ASP A 211 18.65 9.62 -10.39
CA ASP A 211 19.98 9.80 -9.78
C ASP A 211 20.00 9.38 -8.29
N GLN A 212 18.84 9.18 -7.67
CA GLN A 212 18.71 8.81 -6.26
C GLN A 212 18.30 7.34 -6.05
N HIS A 213 18.39 6.50 -7.08
CA HIS A 213 18.06 5.06 -6.94
C HIS A 213 19.08 4.34 -6.05
N LEU A 214 20.37 4.71 -6.16
CA LEU A 214 21.47 4.11 -5.39
C LEU A 214 21.54 2.57 -5.55
N ASP A 215 22.02 1.86 -4.50
CA ASP A 215 22.16 0.40 -4.55
C ASP A 215 20.82 -0.33 -4.37
N TRP A 216 19.91 0.26 -3.57
CA TRP A 216 18.60 -0.33 -3.28
C TRP A 216 17.46 0.67 -3.40
N ILE A 217 16.42 0.26 -4.10
CA ILE A 217 15.14 0.98 -4.16
C ILE A 217 14.07 0.26 -3.33
N ARG A 218 13.10 1.02 -2.80
CA ARG A 218 12.04 0.53 -1.95
C ARG A 218 10.65 0.89 -2.51
N PRO A 219 10.22 0.24 -3.61
CA PRO A 219 8.89 0.45 -4.15
C PRO A 219 7.84 -0.03 -3.15
N GLY A 220 6.85 0.82 -2.89
CA GLY A 220 5.66 0.50 -2.10
C GLY A 220 4.42 0.70 -2.95
N ILE A 221 3.81 1.89 -2.87
CA ILE A 221 2.51 2.18 -3.49
C ILE A 221 2.51 1.95 -5.01
N MET A 222 3.61 2.19 -5.71
CA MET A 222 3.69 1.92 -7.15
C MET A 222 3.52 0.44 -7.50
N LEU A 223 3.89 -0.49 -6.62
CA LEU A 223 3.64 -1.93 -6.83
C LEU A 223 2.13 -2.21 -6.89
N TYR A 224 1.35 -1.43 -6.17
CA TYR A 224 -0.10 -1.58 -6.02
C TYR A 224 -0.91 -0.70 -6.98
N GLY A 225 -0.23 -0.03 -7.92
CA GLY A 225 -0.85 0.65 -9.04
C GLY A 225 -1.34 2.07 -8.77
N SER A 226 -0.76 2.74 -7.75
CA SER A 226 -1.08 4.12 -7.39
C SER A 226 0.22 4.93 -7.19
N THR A 227 0.09 6.23 -7.07
CA THR A 227 1.17 7.16 -6.70
C THR A 227 0.78 7.91 -5.43
N ALA A 228 1.78 8.41 -4.69
CA ALA A 228 1.49 9.29 -3.55
C ALA A 228 1.20 10.73 -4.00
N GLY A 229 1.60 11.08 -5.21
CA GLY A 229 1.48 12.42 -5.78
C GLY A 229 0.15 12.66 -6.49
N ALA A 230 -0.10 13.92 -6.81
CA ALA A 230 -1.32 14.37 -7.47
C ALA A 230 -1.45 13.93 -8.95
N VAL A 231 -0.42 13.34 -9.54
CA VAL A 231 -0.41 12.93 -10.94
C VAL A 231 -0.33 11.41 -11.04
N ALA A 232 -1.43 10.80 -11.45
CA ALA A 232 -1.47 9.37 -11.75
C ALA A 232 -0.51 9.04 -12.90
N ASP A 233 0.32 8.03 -12.74
CA ASP A 233 1.19 7.54 -13.82
C ASP A 233 0.49 6.41 -14.57
N LYS A 234 0.19 6.66 -15.85
CA LYS A 234 -0.52 5.72 -16.73
C LYS A 234 0.26 4.42 -17.02
N ARG A 235 1.53 4.33 -16.64
CA ARG A 235 2.34 3.11 -16.76
C ARG A 235 2.01 2.11 -15.66
N LEU A 236 1.43 2.57 -14.55
CA LEU A 236 1.03 1.73 -13.43
C LEU A 236 -0.32 1.05 -13.71
N ASN A 237 -0.39 -0.22 -13.38
CA ASN A 237 -1.60 -1.02 -13.52
C ASN A 237 -2.33 -1.07 -12.17
N HIS A 238 -3.61 -0.73 -12.13
CA HIS A 238 -4.42 -0.84 -10.91
C HIS A 238 -4.51 -2.30 -10.46
N CYS A 239 -4.21 -2.56 -9.19
CA CYS A 239 -4.06 -3.92 -8.66
C CYS A 239 -5.26 -4.41 -7.85
N MET A 240 -6.23 -3.53 -7.60
CA MET A 240 -7.37 -3.83 -6.73
C MET A 240 -8.68 -3.38 -7.36
N THR A 241 -9.69 -4.26 -7.37
CA THR A 241 -11.07 -3.94 -7.72
C THR A 241 -11.98 -4.22 -6.52
N LEU A 242 -12.68 -3.21 -6.00
CA LEU A 242 -13.69 -3.39 -4.95
C LEU A 242 -15.08 -3.43 -5.55
N THR A 243 -15.83 -4.50 -5.23
CA THR A 243 -17.22 -4.65 -5.63
C THR A 243 -18.11 -5.05 -4.47
N ALA A 244 -19.39 -4.62 -4.49
CA ALA A 244 -20.37 -5.06 -3.54
C ALA A 244 -21.74 -5.28 -4.21
N PRO A 245 -22.58 -6.20 -3.68
CA PRO A 245 -23.85 -6.55 -4.30
C PRO A 245 -24.94 -5.54 -3.97
N VAL A 246 -25.84 -5.32 -4.90
CA VAL A 246 -27.15 -4.73 -4.64
C VAL A 246 -27.97 -5.68 -3.79
N ILE A 247 -28.44 -5.24 -2.63
CA ILE A 247 -29.23 -6.04 -1.68
C ILE A 247 -30.72 -5.66 -1.69
N ALA A 248 -31.05 -4.46 -2.17
CA ALA A 248 -32.44 -4.03 -2.39
C ALA A 248 -32.49 -2.92 -3.44
N ILE A 249 -33.62 -2.80 -4.12
CA ILE A 249 -33.98 -1.69 -4.97
C ILE A 249 -35.21 -1.03 -4.36
N ARG A 250 -35.24 0.29 -4.27
CA ARG A 250 -36.34 1.04 -3.69
C ARG A 250 -36.82 2.10 -4.67
N GLU A 251 -38.13 2.22 -4.77
CA GLU A 251 -38.78 3.35 -5.42
C GLU A 251 -39.09 4.42 -4.39
N LEU A 252 -38.77 5.66 -4.72
CA LEU A 252 -38.98 6.82 -3.88
C LEU A 252 -39.86 7.82 -4.61
N GLU A 253 -40.76 8.45 -3.86
CA GLU A 253 -41.54 9.57 -4.33
C GLU A 253 -40.81 10.89 -4.11
N ALA A 254 -41.19 11.92 -4.85
CA ALA A 254 -40.63 13.27 -4.63
C ALA A 254 -40.87 13.72 -3.17
N GLY A 255 -39.81 14.10 -2.49
CA GLY A 255 -39.85 14.50 -1.09
C GLY A 255 -39.42 13.44 -0.10
N ASP A 256 -39.32 12.17 -0.50
CA ASP A 256 -38.83 11.09 0.37
C ASP A 256 -37.37 11.32 0.78
N GLU A 257 -37.04 10.99 2.03
CA GLU A 257 -35.71 11.09 2.61
C GLU A 257 -35.12 9.72 2.80
N ILE A 258 -33.77 9.58 2.69
CA ILE A 258 -33.07 8.32 2.90
C ILE A 258 -32.02 8.41 4.01
N GLY A 259 -31.83 7.26 4.67
CA GLY A 259 -30.74 7.03 5.61
C GLY A 259 -30.82 7.85 6.90
N TYR A 260 -29.74 7.81 7.64
CA TYR A 260 -29.64 8.51 8.93
C TYR A 260 -29.66 10.03 8.77
N GLY A 261 -30.64 10.66 9.43
CA GLY A 261 -30.80 12.11 9.46
C GLY A 261 -31.42 12.70 8.20
N GLY A 262 -31.94 11.86 7.26
CA GLY A 262 -32.60 12.32 6.05
C GLY A 262 -31.75 13.29 5.23
N SER A 263 -30.43 13.07 5.19
CA SER A 263 -29.48 14.04 4.59
C SER A 263 -29.67 14.22 3.08
N TRP A 264 -30.22 13.22 2.42
CA TRP A 264 -30.59 13.29 1.00
C TRP A 264 -32.10 13.14 0.83
N ARG A 265 -32.66 13.93 -0.10
CA ARG A 265 -34.10 13.95 -0.41
C ARG A 265 -34.31 13.81 -1.91
N ALA A 266 -35.24 12.93 -2.30
CA ALA A 266 -35.66 12.77 -3.68
C ALA A 266 -36.33 14.05 -4.22
N LEU A 267 -35.80 14.63 -5.28
CA LEU A 267 -36.36 15.82 -5.93
C LEU A 267 -37.52 15.47 -6.88
N LYS A 268 -37.55 14.26 -7.36
CA LYS A 268 -38.58 13.64 -8.21
C LYS A 268 -38.68 12.17 -7.87
N SER A 269 -39.72 11.50 -8.33
CA SER A 269 -39.80 10.03 -8.23
C SER A 269 -38.60 9.39 -8.91
N CYS A 270 -37.89 8.50 -8.22
CA CYS A 270 -36.66 7.86 -8.70
C CYS A 270 -36.49 6.49 -8.08
N GLN A 271 -35.59 5.69 -8.66
CA GLN A 271 -35.12 4.43 -8.08
C GLN A 271 -33.74 4.61 -7.45
N ILE A 272 -33.51 3.90 -6.37
CA ILE A 272 -32.21 3.78 -5.71
C ILE A 272 -31.83 2.32 -5.50
N ALA A 273 -30.54 2.03 -5.55
CA ALA A 273 -29.97 0.77 -5.12
C ALA A 273 -29.45 0.87 -3.69
N VAL A 274 -29.80 -0.09 -2.85
CA VAL A 274 -29.16 -0.32 -1.54
C VAL A 274 -28.07 -1.36 -1.76
N VAL A 275 -26.82 -1.03 -1.42
CA VAL A 275 -25.66 -1.88 -1.69
C VAL A 275 -25.06 -2.36 -0.37
N GLY A 276 -24.69 -3.63 -0.31
CA GLY A 276 -24.13 -4.30 0.86
C GLY A 276 -22.65 -3.98 1.06
N LEU A 277 -22.34 -2.72 1.35
CA LEU A 277 -21.02 -2.20 1.71
C LEU A 277 -21.20 -1.02 2.67
N GLY A 278 -20.48 -1.04 3.79
CA GLY A 278 -20.54 0.05 4.75
C GLY A 278 -19.22 0.31 5.45
N TYR A 279 -19.24 1.18 6.48
CA TYR A 279 -17.99 1.53 7.15
C TYR A 279 -17.40 0.39 8.00
N ALA A 280 -18.17 -0.63 8.39
CA ALA A 280 -17.63 -1.82 9.04
C ALA A 280 -16.84 -2.72 8.09
N ASP A 281 -17.02 -2.55 6.78
CA ASP A 281 -16.23 -3.21 5.74
C ASP A 281 -14.94 -2.44 5.43
N GLY A 282 -14.81 -1.21 5.97
CA GLY A 282 -13.67 -0.32 5.75
C GLY A 282 -13.91 0.75 4.67
N TYR A 283 -15.13 0.87 4.13
CA TYR A 283 -15.46 1.98 3.24
C TYR A 283 -15.72 3.25 4.07
N PRO A 284 -15.05 4.39 3.78
CA PRO A 284 -15.09 5.56 4.66
C PRO A 284 -16.50 6.10 4.88
N ARG A 285 -16.88 6.29 6.15
CA ARG A 285 -18.20 6.85 6.52
C ARG A 285 -18.40 8.29 6.05
N GLU A 286 -17.29 9.01 5.98
CA GLU A 286 -17.20 10.42 5.59
C GLU A 286 -17.19 10.63 4.07
N MET A 287 -17.32 9.55 3.29
CA MET A 287 -17.38 9.66 1.83
C MET A 287 -18.52 10.60 1.43
N PRO A 288 -18.24 11.66 0.64
CA PRO A 288 -19.24 12.67 0.32
C PRO A 288 -20.31 12.14 -0.65
N GLU A 289 -21.48 12.74 -0.59
CA GLU A 289 -22.49 12.58 -1.65
C GLU A 289 -21.91 12.98 -3.01
N GLY A 290 -22.35 12.30 -4.06
CA GLY A 290 -21.81 12.53 -5.40
C GLY A 290 -20.57 11.71 -5.73
N THR A 291 -19.95 11.02 -4.76
CA THR A 291 -18.83 10.12 -5.05
C THR A 291 -19.23 9.10 -6.11
N PRO A 292 -18.42 8.95 -7.19
CA PRO A 292 -18.75 8.06 -8.29
C PRO A 292 -18.61 6.60 -7.90
N VAL A 293 -19.48 5.79 -8.50
CA VAL A 293 -19.44 4.32 -8.54
C VAL A 293 -19.78 3.87 -9.96
N LEU A 294 -19.49 2.61 -10.33
CA LEU A 294 -19.90 2.08 -11.62
C LEU A 294 -21.02 1.07 -11.47
N VAL A 295 -22.12 1.35 -12.15
CA VAL A 295 -23.26 0.47 -12.35
C VAL A 295 -23.27 0.04 -13.81
N GLN A 296 -23.02 -1.25 -14.09
CA GLN A 296 -22.92 -1.76 -15.47
C GLN A 296 -21.92 -0.95 -16.37
N GLY A 297 -20.82 -0.49 -15.77
CA GLY A 297 -19.82 0.32 -16.45
C GLY A 297 -20.18 1.81 -16.59
N MET A 298 -21.37 2.23 -16.19
CA MET A 298 -21.80 3.63 -16.20
C MET A 298 -21.62 4.28 -14.85
N ARG A 299 -21.14 5.53 -14.83
CA ARG A 299 -20.97 6.28 -13.60
C ARG A 299 -22.32 6.64 -12.99
N ARG A 300 -22.49 6.29 -11.71
CA ARG A 300 -23.57 6.68 -10.85
C ARG A 300 -23.02 7.31 -9.59
N ARG A 301 -23.84 7.89 -8.76
CA ARG A 301 -23.39 8.61 -7.57
C ARG A 301 -23.89 7.99 -6.28
N LEU A 302 -23.05 7.99 -5.29
CA LEU A 302 -23.40 7.74 -3.92
C LEU A 302 -24.30 8.86 -3.39
N ILE A 303 -25.35 8.52 -2.64
CA ILE A 303 -26.27 9.45 -2.04
C ILE A 303 -26.52 9.12 -0.57
N GLY A 304 -26.80 10.13 0.22
CA GLY A 304 -27.08 10.00 1.64
C GLY A 304 -25.87 9.52 2.45
N ARG A 305 -26.07 9.27 3.73
CA ARG A 305 -25.01 8.85 4.65
C ARG A 305 -24.77 7.36 4.61
N ILE A 306 -23.51 6.96 4.61
CA ILE A 306 -23.10 5.56 4.69
C ILE A 306 -23.43 5.00 6.07
N SER A 307 -24.06 3.83 6.08
CA SER A 307 -24.38 3.05 7.28
C SER A 307 -23.25 2.06 7.61
N MET A 308 -23.40 1.32 8.72
CA MET A 308 -22.42 0.32 9.12
C MET A 308 -22.19 -0.76 8.05
N ASP A 309 -23.26 -1.23 7.42
CA ASP A 309 -23.28 -2.40 6.55
C ASP A 309 -23.78 -2.11 5.13
N MET A 310 -24.23 -0.87 4.85
CA MET A 310 -24.84 -0.55 3.56
C MET A 310 -24.74 0.93 3.22
N LEU A 311 -24.90 1.21 1.93
CA LEU A 311 -24.93 2.56 1.37
C LEU A 311 -25.97 2.62 0.23
N PHE A 312 -26.21 3.82 -0.29
CA PHE A 312 -27.24 4.09 -1.29
C PHE A 312 -26.62 4.69 -2.55
N ILE A 313 -27.14 4.25 -3.69
CA ILE A 313 -26.73 4.74 -5.01
C ILE A 313 -27.99 5.20 -5.74
N GLU A 314 -27.95 6.39 -6.32
CA GLU A 314 -29.00 6.88 -7.19
C GLU A 314 -28.92 6.16 -8.54
N LEU A 315 -30.06 5.65 -9.01
CA LEU A 315 -30.20 5.06 -10.34
C LEU A 315 -30.81 6.10 -11.29
N GLU A 316 -30.40 6.04 -12.55
CA GLU A 316 -30.94 6.88 -13.60
C GLU A 316 -32.04 6.15 -14.38
N GLU A 317 -32.86 6.92 -15.10
CA GLU A 317 -33.89 6.37 -15.97
C GLU A 317 -33.23 5.48 -17.06
N GLY A 318 -33.68 4.24 -17.15
CA GLY A 318 -33.14 3.24 -18.07
C GLY A 318 -32.12 2.27 -17.44
N ASP A 319 -31.68 2.50 -16.20
CA ASP A 319 -30.87 1.51 -15.48
C ASP A 319 -31.70 0.26 -15.17
N VAL A 320 -31.22 -0.90 -15.58
CA VAL A 320 -31.88 -2.20 -15.31
C VAL A 320 -31.01 -2.97 -14.33
N VAL A 321 -31.10 -2.60 -13.05
CA VAL A 321 -30.34 -3.22 -11.98
C VAL A 321 -31.12 -4.33 -11.32
N VAL A 322 -30.47 -5.42 -10.94
CA VAL A 322 -31.12 -6.55 -10.24
C VAL A 322 -30.46 -6.81 -8.89
N ILE A 323 -31.21 -7.41 -7.95
CA ILE A 323 -30.65 -7.84 -6.66
C ILE A 323 -29.54 -8.86 -6.90
N GLY A 324 -28.40 -8.68 -6.23
CA GLY A 324 -27.21 -9.50 -6.40
C GLY A 324 -26.23 -8.96 -7.44
N GLU A 325 -26.62 -8.00 -8.27
CA GLU A 325 -25.72 -7.34 -9.20
C GLU A 325 -24.60 -6.60 -8.46
N ARG A 326 -23.39 -6.64 -9.02
CA ARG A 326 -22.22 -6.06 -8.33
C ARG A 326 -21.90 -4.67 -8.85
N ILE A 327 -21.89 -3.75 -7.92
CA ILE A 327 -21.48 -2.36 -8.12
C ILE A 327 -19.99 -2.27 -7.91
N ILE A 328 -19.29 -1.52 -8.76
CA ILE A 328 -17.84 -1.28 -8.65
C ILE A 328 -17.60 0.05 -7.94
N PHE A 329 -16.78 0.02 -6.89
CA PHE A 329 -16.38 1.18 -6.09
C PHE A 329 -15.04 1.77 -6.53
N TRP A 330 -14.15 0.93 -7.03
CA TRP A 330 -12.94 1.30 -7.77
C TRP A 330 -12.42 0.10 -8.58
N ASP A 331 -11.85 0.39 -9.72
CA ASP A 331 -11.16 -0.54 -10.63
C ASP A 331 -10.19 0.21 -11.55
N GLU A 332 -9.81 -0.37 -12.69
CA GLU A 332 -8.98 0.28 -13.70
C GLU A 332 -9.65 1.46 -14.42
N THR A 333 -11.00 1.50 -14.45
CA THR A 333 -11.80 2.55 -15.11
C THR A 333 -12.16 3.69 -14.14
N LEU A 334 -12.40 3.34 -12.89
CA LEU A 334 -12.67 4.26 -11.79
C LEU A 334 -11.55 4.10 -10.76
N SER A 335 -10.49 4.89 -10.88
CA SER A 335 -9.28 4.68 -10.10
C SER A 335 -9.52 4.91 -8.60
N ILE A 336 -8.82 4.13 -7.78
CA ILE A 336 -8.84 4.32 -6.32
C ILE A 336 -8.30 5.70 -5.92
N ASP A 337 -7.42 6.29 -6.74
CA ASP A 337 -6.88 7.64 -6.50
C ASP A 337 -7.99 8.70 -6.63
N GLU A 338 -8.89 8.58 -7.64
CA GLU A 338 -10.05 9.44 -7.79
C GLU A 338 -10.99 9.33 -6.59
N ILE A 339 -11.24 8.10 -6.11
CA ILE A 339 -12.08 7.88 -4.94
C ILE A 339 -11.43 8.43 -3.66
N ALA A 340 -10.12 8.30 -3.54
CA ALA A 340 -9.37 8.85 -2.41
C ALA A 340 -9.43 10.39 -2.40
N GLU A 341 -9.33 11.04 -3.57
CA GLU A 341 -9.49 12.48 -3.70
C GLU A 341 -10.90 12.94 -3.26
N CYS A 342 -11.97 12.24 -3.68
CA CYS A 342 -13.32 12.49 -3.20
C CYS A 342 -13.41 12.44 -1.67
N ALA A 343 -12.74 11.48 -1.05
CA ALA A 343 -12.69 11.30 0.41
C ALA A 343 -11.80 12.32 1.13
N GLY A 344 -11.10 13.22 0.42
CA GLY A 344 -10.07 14.07 1.01
C GLY A 344 -8.94 13.28 1.66
N SER A 345 -8.59 12.11 1.09
CA SER A 345 -7.67 11.12 1.63
C SER A 345 -6.65 10.68 0.56
N ILE A 346 -5.96 9.57 0.80
CA ILE A 346 -4.99 8.97 -0.13
C ILE A 346 -5.32 7.50 -0.36
N ALA A 347 -4.94 6.97 -1.53
CA ALA A 347 -5.20 5.57 -1.90
C ALA A 347 -4.69 4.55 -0.86
N TYR A 348 -3.57 4.84 -0.18
CA TYR A 348 -3.05 4.03 0.92
C TYR A 348 -4.11 3.74 2.00
N THR A 349 -4.86 4.78 2.39
CA THR A 349 -5.89 4.66 3.42
C THR A 349 -7.02 3.75 2.94
N LEU A 350 -7.52 3.95 1.71
CA LEU A 350 -8.60 3.13 1.17
C LEU A 350 -8.19 1.65 1.02
N MET A 351 -6.97 1.39 0.52
CA MET A 351 -6.45 0.04 0.36
C MET A 351 -6.31 -0.69 1.70
N THR A 352 -5.76 0.00 2.71
CA THR A 352 -5.44 -0.61 4.01
C THR A 352 -6.62 -0.64 4.98
N SER A 353 -7.68 0.13 4.75
CA SER A 353 -8.86 0.17 5.62
C SER A 353 -9.79 -1.03 5.45
N LEU A 354 -9.74 -1.73 4.30
CA LEU A 354 -10.61 -2.87 4.05
C LEU A 354 -10.44 -3.96 5.10
N THR A 355 -11.54 -4.23 5.83
CA THR A 355 -11.54 -5.19 6.93
C THR A 355 -11.58 -6.64 6.44
N GLN A 356 -11.47 -7.60 7.36
CA GLN A 356 -11.60 -9.03 7.05
C GLN A 356 -13.02 -9.43 6.59
N ARG A 357 -14.02 -8.56 6.73
CA ARG A 357 -15.37 -8.76 6.18
C ARG A 357 -15.40 -8.71 4.66
N VAL A 358 -14.49 -7.95 4.05
CA VAL A 358 -14.32 -7.89 2.59
C VAL A 358 -13.50 -9.08 2.14
N ARG A 359 -14.10 -9.95 1.36
CA ARG A 359 -13.44 -11.16 0.87
C ARG A 359 -12.38 -10.82 -0.17
N ARG A 360 -11.17 -11.34 0.00
CA ARG A 360 -10.09 -11.23 -0.99
C ARG A 360 -10.17 -12.38 -1.99
N LYS A 361 -10.20 -12.02 -3.28
CA LYS A 361 -10.10 -12.96 -4.40
C LYS A 361 -8.83 -12.62 -5.17
N TYR A 362 -7.94 -13.60 -5.31
CA TYR A 362 -6.70 -13.43 -6.05
C TYR A 362 -6.89 -13.90 -7.50
N GLN A 363 -6.50 -13.05 -8.46
CA GLN A 363 -6.57 -13.33 -9.89
C GLN A 363 -5.19 -13.18 -10.50
N PHE A 364 -4.69 -14.23 -11.11
CA PHE A 364 -3.41 -14.22 -11.82
C PHE A 364 -3.61 -14.13 -13.34
N GLU A 365 -4.71 -14.66 -13.89
CA GLU A 365 -5.02 -14.62 -15.32
C GLU A 365 -5.83 -13.36 -15.67
N TYR A 366 -5.48 -12.76 -16.78
CA TYR A 366 -6.27 -11.70 -17.40
C TYR A 366 -7.40 -12.36 -18.18
N GLN A 367 -8.66 -12.12 -17.83
CA GLN A 367 -9.74 -12.34 -18.77
C GLN A 367 -9.66 -11.23 -19.82
N GLU A 368 -9.09 -11.52 -20.99
CA GLU A 368 -9.33 -10.68 -22.18
C GLU A 368 -10.87 -10.56 -22.30
N ARG A 369 -11.40 -9.36 -22.19
CA ARG A 369 -12.76 -9.09 -22.64
C ARG A 369 -12.76 -9.43 -24.12
N LEU A 370 -13.43 -10.51 -24.48
CA LEU A 370 -13.84 -10.75 -25.85
C LEU A 370 -14.74 -9.57 -26.24
N GLU A 371 -14.18 -8.61 -26.96
CA GLU A 371 -14.95 -7.65 -27.73
C GLU A 371 -15.74 -8.48 -28.76
N GLY A 372 -17.02 -8.62 -28.54
CA GLY A 372 -18.01 -9.22 -29.41
C GLY A 372 -19.01 -8.17 -29.86
#